data_ab373bae16baf2ded76a62708dd8482e
#
_entry.id   ab373bae16baf2ded76a62708dd8482e
#
_cell.length_a   1.000
_cell.length_b   1.000
_cell.length_c   1.000
_cell.angle_alpha   90.00
_cell.angle_beta   90.00
_cell.angle_gamma   90.00
#
_symmetry.space_group_name_H-M   'P 1'
#
loop_
_entity.id
_entity.type
_entity.pdbx_description
1 polymer ?
#
loop_
_entity_poly.entity_id
_entity_poly.type
_entity_poly.pdbx_seq_one_letter_code
_entity_poly.pdbx_strand_id
1 'polypeptide(L)'
;MKPGSGCSVLLATVVAAALPVSATRAETLHDAWARAAQHDHGLAAVRSQAEAAEFDASAARAQRWPTLALDGGYSWFDDAPAFDFSFTGLPVTPPELFGGDDFARGSATLSVPLYTGGRISSSIAAAEARGRGAGAALQGAEQDLKLAVAESYVEVLRARRALAVADSNVRTLEALTGDVGAMYERELVPKNELLAVQVALADARQNRLRAANGAEIAQAAYNRRLGEPLDRVADLEEHVPEPQSLPSELAALVQLGSGRRTELAALREQATAYGQLARVERSRVLPQVSVSGGYNYLENQFLDDQEFAMAGVGVQWALFDGGQARKRAAAMERNRRAAEQQRADAESLIALQVRQAWLGVDEAGKRVQVSADAVEQAEENLRIARERYGAGLGTQTQLLEAETLRVQARSNRDNAVLDAALARLRLARAVGSL
;
A
#
# COMPACT_ATOMS: atom_id res chain seq x y z
N MET A 1 79.07 -29.66 -1.14
CA MET A 1 79.03 -29.75 0.34
C MET A 1 77.66 -29.27 0.79
N LYS A 2 76.89 -30.13 1.40
CA LYS A 2 75.67 -29.86 2.26
C LYS A 2 76.20 -29.26 3.55
N PRO A 3 75.35 -28.62 4.45
CA PRO A 3 73.94 -28.83 4.66
C PRO A 3 73.19 -27.52 5.15
N GLY A 4 71.91 -27.64 5.48
CA GLY A 4 71.17 -26.75 6.34
C GLY A 4 69.65 -26.81 6.23
N SER A 5 69.05 -27.86 6.79
CA SER A 5 67.61 -27.97 6.96
C SER A 5 67.12 -27.03 8.11
N GLY A 6 66.24 -26.10 7.81
CA GLY A 6 65.53 -25.29 8.79
C GLY A 6 64.02 -25.63 8.77
N CYS A 7 63.57 -26.41 9.75
CA CYS A 7 62.21 -26.82 9.99
C CYS A 7 61.43 -25.62 10.62
N SER A 8 60.56 -24.95 9.84
CA SER A 8 59.67 -23.91 10.37
C SER A 8 58.32 -24.57 10.72
N VAL A 9 58.10 -24.67 12.03
CA VAL A 9 56.80 -25.08 12.60
C VAL A 9 55.81 -23.94 12.44
N LEU A 10 54.82 -24.12 11.57
CA LEU A 10 53.64 -23.24 11.43
C LEU A 10 52.69 -23.50 12.58
N LEU A 11 52.67 -22.58 13.56
CA LEU A 11 51.66 -22.55 14.62
C LEU A 11 50.36 -22.04 14.01
N ALA A 12 49.39 -22.94 13.73
CA ALA A 12 48.04 -22.57 13.33
C ALA A 12 47.26 -22.02 14.55
N THR A 13 47.16 -20.71 14.63
CA THR A 13 46.28 -20.04 15.62
C THR A 13 44.84 -20.17 15.13
N VAL A 14 44.05 -21.06 15.75
CA VAL A 14 42.61 -21.15 15.56
C VAL A 14 41.97 -19.95 16.27
N VAL A 15 41.64 -18.90 15.52
CA VAL A 15 40.78 -17.82 15.98
C VAL A 15 39.35 -18.35 15.97
N ALA A 16 38.87 -18.77 17.12
CA ALA A 16 37.45 -19.05 17.34
C ALA A 16 36.68 -17.72 17.20
N ALA A 17 36.08 -17.48 16.04
CA ALA A 17 35.12 -16.39 15.84
C ALA A 17 33.89 -16.70 16.72
N ALA A 18 33.84 -16.07 17.89
CA ALA A 18 32.63 -16.02 18.69
C ALA A 18 31.61 -15.20 17.90
N LEU A 19 30.69 -15.89 17.20
CA LEU A 19 29.50 -15.26 16.66
C LEU A 19 28.73 -14.66 17.84
N PRO A 20 28.39 -13.36 17.82
CA PRO A 20 27.54 -12.80 18.83
C PRO A 20 26.20 -13.55 18.74
N VAL A 21 25.87 -14.30 19.79
CA VAL A 21 24.48 -14.75 20.02
C VAL A 21 23.70 -13.46 20.23
N SER A 22 23.11 -12.96 19.17
CA SER A 22 22.13 -11.89 19.24
C SER A 22 21.01 -12.43 20.10
N ALA A 23 20.92 -11.96 21.35
CA ALA A 23 19.76 -12.18 22.17
C ALA A 23 18.56 -11.79 21.32
N THR A 24 17.70 -12.76 20.99
CA THR A 24 16.48 -12.52 20.23
C THR A 24 15.57 -11.66 21.10
N ARG A 25 15.70 -10.36 20.94
CA ARG A 25 14.77 -9.41 21.55
C ARG A 25 13.42 -9.63 20.88
N ALA A 26 12.36 -9.70 21.70
CA ALA A 26 11.00 -9.80 21.18
C ALA A 26 10.74 -8.69 20.16
N GLU A 27 10.12 -9.03 19.05
CA GLU A 27 9.83 -8.12 17.94
C GLU A 27 8.75 -7.13 18.36
N THR A 28 9.06 -5.85 18.28
CA THR A 28 8.12 -4.77 18.58
C THR A 28 7.23 -4.48 17.38
N LEU A 29 6.07 -3.84 17.60
CA LEU A 29 5.21 -3.37 16.51
C LEU A 29 5.95 -2.38 15.58
N HIS A 30 6.89 -1.60 16.13
CA HIS A 30 7.70 -0.68 15.34
C HIS A 30 8.65 -1.41 14.38
N ASP A 31 9.28 -2.49 14.84
CA ASP A 31 10.12 -3.34 13.99
C ASP A 31 9.29 -4.00 12.88
N ALA A 32 8.07 -4.44 13.20
CA ALA A 32 7.13 -4.99 12.23
C ALA A 32 6.75 -3.98 11.14
N TRP A 33 6.46 -2.73 11.50
CA TRP A 33 6.21 -1.65 10.55
C TRP A 33 7.38 -1.38 9.62
N ALA A 34 8.59 -1.32 10.17
CA ALA A 34 9.80 -1.08 9.40
C ALA A 34 10.06 -2.20 8.36
N ARG A 35 9.86 -3.47 8.76
CA ARG A 35 10.00 -4.62 7.84
C ARG A 35 8.91 -4.64 6.78
N ALA A 36 7.65 -4.46 7.16
CA ALA A 36 6.56 -4.43 6.20
C ALA A 36 6.75 -3.33 5.15
N ALA A 37 7.19 -2.13 5.55
CA ALA A 37 7.46 -1.02 4.63
C ALA A 37 8.56 -1.34 3.59
N GLN A 38 9.47 -2.29 3.88
CA GLN A 38 10.52 -2.72 2.97
C GLN A 38 10.09 -3.86 2.04
N HIS A 39 9.20 -4.74 2.49
CA HIS A 39 8.89 -6.00 1.81
C HIS A 39 7.46 -6.12 1.28
N ASP A 40 6.53 -5.23 1.68
CA ASP A 40 5.15 -5.29 1.19
C ASP A 40 5.08 -4.92 -0.29
N HIS A 41 4.67 -5.89 -1.12
CA HIS A 41 4.55 -5.71 -2.57
C HIS A 41 3.44 -4.72 -2.96
N GLY A 42 2.40 -4.58 -2.13
CA GLY A 42 1.33 -3.61 -2.35
C GLY A 42 1.86 -2.19 -2.22
N LEU A 43 2.60 -1.89 -1.16
CA LEU A 43 3.25 -0.59 -0.97
C LEU A 43 4.30 -0.32 -2.05
N ALA A 44 5.11 -1.33 -2.43
CA ALA A 44 6.10 -1.21 -3.51
C ALA A 44 5.44 -0.84 -4.84
N ALA A 45 4.27 -1.43 -5.16
CA ALA A 45 3.51 -1.07 -6.37
C ALA A 45 3.02 0.39 -6.34
N VAL A 46 2.47 0.86 -5.21
CA VAL A 46 2.04 2.27 -5.07
C VAL A 46 3.22 3.22 -5.13
N ARG A 47 4.40 2.86 -4.57
CA ARG A 47 5.63 3.64 -4.68
C ARG A 47 6.08 3.78 -6.13
N SER A 48 6.11 2.68 -6.89
CA SER A 48 6.45 2.72 -8.31
C SER A 48 5.45 3.55 -9.13
N GLN A 49 4.17 3.57 -8.77
CA GLN A 49 3.17 4.45 -9.40
C GLN A 49 3.43 5.93 -9.09
N ALA A 50 3.84 6.26 -7.87
CA ALA A 50 4.21 7.63 -7.50
C ALA A 50 5.48 8.09 -8.24
N GLU A 51 6.50 7.25 -8.33
CA GLU A 51 7.71 7.50 -9.13
C GLU A 51 7.39 7.66 -10.62
N ALA A 52 6.51 6.84 -11.18
CA ALA A 52 6.05 6.98 -12.56
C ALA A 52 5.38 8.34 -12.81
N ALA A 53 4.55 8.80 -11.88
CA ALA A 53 3.93 10.12 -11.98
C ALA A 53 4.94 11.29 -11.89
N GLU A 54 6.05 11.12 -11.17
CA GLU A 54 7.17 12.08 -11.15
C GLU A 54 7.93 12.09 -12.48
N PHE A 55 8.15 10.93 -13.09
CA PHE A 55 8.74 10.85 -14.44
C PHE A 55 7.81 11.48 -15.48
N ASP A 56 6.50 11.28 -15.40
CA ASP A 56 5.52 11.95 -16.28
C ASP A 56 5.58 13.47 -16.13
N ALA A 57 5.74 13.99 -14.91
CA ALA A 57 5.92 15.43 -14.68
C ALA A 57 7.25 15.92 -15.27
N SER A 58 8.31 15.13 -15.20
CA SER A 58 9.61 15.44 -15.79
C SER A 58 9.54 15.42 -17.31
N ALA A 59 8.86 14.44 -17.89
CA ALA A 59 8.60 14.35 -19.34
C ALA A 59 7.76 15.55 -19.82
N ALA A 60 6.75 15.97 -19.03
CA ALA A 60 5.99 17.17 -19.35
C ALA A 60 6.86 18.44 -19.35
N ARG A 61 7.81 18.57 -18.40
CA ARG A 61 8.77 19.68 -18.38
C ARG A 61 9.71 19.66 -19.59
N ALA A 62 10.07 18.47 -20.07
CA ALA A 62 10.92 18.31 -21.23
C ALA A 62 10.30 18.88 -22.54
N GLN A 63 8.96 19.03 -22.60
CA GLN A 63 8.29 19.68 -23.75
C GLN A 63 8.71 21.14 -24.00
N ARG A 64 9.41 21.79 -23.07
CA ARG A 64 9.96 23.13 -23.25
C ARG A 64 11.29 23.15 -23.99
N TRP A 65 11.96 22.02 -24.06
CA TRP A 65 13.29 21.90 -24.65
C TRP A 65 13.22 21.69 -26.15
N PRO A 66 14.30 22.06 -26.89
CA PRO A 66 14.41 21.75 -28.30
C PRO A 66 14.27 20.25 -28.57
N THR A 67 13.59 19.92 -29.66
CA THR A 67 13.52 18.54 -30.19
C THR A 67 14.34 18.45 -31.46
N LEU A 68 15.22 17.43 -31.53
CA LEU A 68 15.96 17.11 -32.77
C LEU A 68 15.31 15.84 -33.35
N ALA A 69 14.82 15.96 -34.58
CA ALA A 69 14.28 14.86 -35.36
C ALA A 69 15.20 14.57 -36.54
N LEU A 70 15.41 13.31 -36.85
CA LEU A 70 16.07 12.81 -38.03
C LEU A 70 15.02 12.05 -38.87
N ASP A 71 14.80 12.49 -40.09
CA ASP A 71 13.90 11.82 -41.00
C ASP A 71 14.69 11.37 -42.24
N GLY A 72 14.45 10.16 -42.69
CA GLY A 72 15.05 9.61 -43.90
C GLY A 72 14.00 8.82 -44.67
N GLY A 73 14.06 8.91 -46.00
CA GLY A 73 13.15 8.17 -46.85
C GLY A 73 13.78 7.88 -48.20
N TYR A 74 13.48 6.72 -48.74
CA TYR A 74 13.75 6.32 -50.11
C TYR A 74 12.39 6.07 -50.76
N SER A 75 12.17 6.70 -51.92
CA SER A 75 10.92 6.60 -52.67
C SER A 75 11.21 6.05 -54.06
N TRP A 76 10.36 5.13 -54.51
CA TRP A 76 10.40 4.57 -55.83
C TRP A 76 9.05 4.86 -56.53
N PHE A 77 9.11 5.21 -57.81
CA PHE A 77 7.95 5.50 -58.64
C PHE A 77 7.82 4.45 -59.72
N ASP A 78 6.62 4.13 -60.14
CA ASP A 78 6.32 3.27 -61.26
C ASP A 78 6.73 3.93 -62.59
N ASP A 79 6.60 5.27 -62.66
CA ASP A 79 7.06 6.09 -63.79
C ASP A 79 7.70 7.37 -63.22
N ALA A 80 8.86 7.75 -63.75
CA ALA A 80 9.62 8.88 -63.24
C ALA A 80 8.81 10.20 -63.43
N PRO A 81 8.54 10.95 -62.32
CA PRO A 81 7.85 12.23 -62.46
C PRO A 81 8.67 13.21 -63.27
N ALA A 82 8.10 13.71 -64.38
CA ALA A 82 8.74 14.67 -65.28
C ALA A 82 7.93 15.97 -65.37
N PHE A 83 8.61 17.05 -65.68
CA PHE A 83 7.91 18.30 -65.95
C PHE A 83 7.19 18.28 -67.33
N ASP A 84 5.94 18.70 -67.34
CA ASP A 84 5.21 18.87 -68.59
C ASP A 84 5.54 20.25 -69.25
N PHE A 85 6.27 20.23 -70.36
CA PHE A 85 6.56 21.40 -71.19
C PHE A 85 5.74 21.45 -72.46
N SER A 86 4.74 20.60 -72.65
CA SER A 86 3.88 20.53 -73.83
C SER A 86 3.20 21.87 -74.19
N PHE A 87 2.99 22.71 -73.17
CA PHE A 87 2.40 24.07 -73.38
C PHE A 87 3.32 25.05 -74.12
N THR A 88 4.62 24.77 -74.25
CA THR A 88 5.56 25.65 -74.91
C THR A 88 5.60 25.47 -76.47
N GLY A 89 5.08 24.32 -76.92
CA GLY A 89 5.14 23.96 -78.37
C GLY A 89 6.56 23.64 -78.89
N LEU A 90 7.54 23.57 -78.00
CA LEU A 90 8.92 23.21 -78.31
C LEU A 90 9.14 21.69 -78.14
N PRO A 91 9.88 21.03 -79.04
CA PRO A 91 10.21 19.61 -78.88
C PRO A 91 11.35 19.45 -77.84
N VAL A 92 11.00 19.61 -76.58
CA VAL A 92 11.94 19.47 -75.51
C VAL A 92 11.58 18.16 -74.76
N THR A 93 12.58 17.30 -74.56
CA THR A 93 12.39 16.14 -73.65
C THR A 93 12.19 16.67 -72.24
N PRO A 94 11.07 16.38 -71.58
CA PRO A 94 10.85 16.84 -70.22
C PRO A 94 11.95 16.32 -69.31
N PRO A 95 12.60 17.17 -68.53
CA PRO A 95 13.54 16.69 -67.54
C PRO A 95 12.78 15.98 -66.37
N GLU A 96 13.30 14.84 -65.98
CA GLU A 96 12.82 14.08 -64.81
C GLU A 96 13.07 14.87 -63.51
N LEU A 97 12.14 14.80 -62.56
CA LEU A 97 12.20 15.62 -61.34
C LEU A 97 13.33 15.16 -60.41
N PHE A 98 13.63 13.86 -60.34
CA PHE A 98 14.58 13.27 -59.41
C PHE A 98 15.75 12.55 -60.09
N GLY A 99 15.78 12.49 -61.43
CA GLY A 99 16.85 11.84 -62.20
C GLY A 99 16.67 10.36 -62.45
N GLY A 100 15.48 9.85 -62.15
CA GLY A 100 15.08 8.47 -62.34
C GLY A 100 13.74 8.20 -61.70
N ASP A 101 13.42 6.93 -61.58
CA ASP A 101 12.22 6.40 -60.92
C ASP A 101 12.35 6.28 -59.41
N ASP A 102 13.48 6.67 -58.83
CA ASP A 102 13.75 6.63 -57.40
C ASP A 102 14.49 7.88 -56.90
N PHE A 103 14.37 8.18 -55.62
CA PHE A 103 15.15 9.22 -54.96
C PHE A 103 15.26 9.02 -53.45
N ALA A 104 16.36 9.46 -52.88
CA ALA A 104 16.60 9.52 -51.47
C ALA A 104 16.35 10.92 -50.89
N ARG A 105 15.84 10.99 -49.67
CA ARG A 105 15.72 12.22 -48.90
C ARG A 105 16.15 12.00 -47.45
N GLY A 106 16.74 13.03 -46.89
CA GLY A 106 17.09 13.03 -45.48
C GLY A 106 16.90 14.41 -44.88
N SER A 107 16.51 14.50 -43.62
CA SER A 107 16.49 15.76 -42.91
C SER A 107 16.89 15.61 -41.45
N ALA A 108 17.59 16.59 -40.92
CA ALA A 108 17.84 16.78 -39.50
C ALA A 108 17.21 18.11 -39.06
N THR A 109 16.14 18.06 -38.24
CA THR A 109 15.39 19.27 -37.90
C THR A 109 15.41 19.47 -36.36
N LEU A 110 15.91 20.62 -35.91
CA LEU A 110 15.82 21.13 -34.55
C LEU A 110 14.59 22.05 -34.46
N SER A 111 13.67 21.78 -33.54
CA SER A 111 12.47 22.58 -33.33
C SER A 111 12.35 23.03 -31.86
N VAL A 112 12.02 24.32 -31.67
CA VAL A 112 11.86 24.95 -30.35
C VAL A 112 10.50 25.63 -30.28
N PRO A 113 9.60 25.25 -29.36
CA PRO A 113 8.34 25.95 -29.17
C PRO A 113 8.60 27.29 -28.45
N LEU A 114 8.25 28.41 -29.06
CA LEU A 114 8.35 29.74 -28.45
C LEU A 114 7.08 30.17 -27.74
N TYR A 115 5.93 29.89 -28.34
CA TYR A 115 4.63 30.22 -27.79
C TYR A 115 3.61 29.13 -28.12
N THR A 116 2.93 28.63 -27.10
CA THR A 116 1.97 27.51 -27.23
C THR A 116 0.60 27.84 -26.64
N GLY A 117 0.23 29.13 -26.52
CA GLY A 117 -1.04 29.53 -25.90
C GLY A 117 -1.22 29.05 -24.43
N GLY A 118 -0.12 28.75 -23.73
CA GLY A 118 -0.15 28.17 -22.40
C GLY A 118 -0.32 26.65 -22.35
N ARG A 119 -0.32 25.94 -23.50
CA ARG A 119 -0.48 24.48 -23.57
C ARG A 119 0.59 23.75 -22.77
N ILE A 120 1.87 24.05 -23.01
CA ILE A 120 2.99 23.38 -22.33
C ILE A 120 2.98 23.69 -20.84
N SER A 121 2.81 24.95 -20.43
CA SER A 121 2.79 25.32 -19.02
C SER A 121 1.64 24.68 -18.24
N SER A 122 0.44 24.62 -18.84
CA SER A 122 -0.71 23.96 -18.25
C SER A 122 -0.57 22.43 -18.23
N SER A 123 0.08 21.85 -19.26
CA SER A 123 0.39 20.41 -19.29
C SER A 123 1.35 20.04 -18.15
N ILE A 124 2.41 20.82 -17.94
CA ILE A 124 3.34 20.65 -16.83
C ILE A 124 2.61 20.75 -15.50
N ALA A 125 1.82 21.81 -15.30
CA ALA A 125 1.09 22.02 -14.05
C ALA A 125 0.07 20.88 -13.77
N ALA A 126 -0.53 20.30 -14.82
CA ALA A 126 -1.42 19.15 -14.70
C ALA A 126 -0.64 17.88 -14.28
N ALA A 127 0.52 17.63 -14.89
CA ALA A 127 1.37 16.49 -14.57
C ALA A 127 1.95 16.60 -13.15
N GLU A 128 2.41 17.79 -12.75
CA GLU A 128 2.88 18.06 -11.38
C GLU A 128 1.78 17.88 -10.33
N ALA A 129 0.56 18.29 -10.63
CA ALA A 129 -0.58 18.05 -9.73
C ALA A 129 -0.87 16.55 -9.60
N ARG A 130 -0.78 15.78 -10.69
CA ARG A 130 -0.90 14.31 -10.62
C ARG A 130 0.22 13.68 -9.79
N GLY A 131 1.46 14.13 -9.94
CA GLY A 131 2.60 13.69 -9.14
C GLY A 131 2.37 13.92 -7.63
N ARG A 132 1.92 15.15 -7.25
CA ARG A 132 1.58 15.43 -5.84
C ARG A 132 0.42 14.58 -5.34
N GLY A 133 -0.59 14.33 -6.18
CA GLY A 133 -1.69 13.43 -5.85
C GLY A 133 -1.24 11.99 -5.61
N ALA A 134 -0.34 11.48 -6.45
CA ALA A 134 0.26 10.15 -6.30
C ALA A 134 1.13 10.05 -5.03
N GLY A 135 1.91 11.09 -4.72
CA GLY A 135 2.66 11.18 -3.45
C GLY A 135 1.75 11.16 -2.23
N ALA A 136 0.61 11.86 -2.27
CA ALA A 136 -0.38 11.81 -1.20
C ALA A 136 -1.02 10.42 -1.07
N ALA A 137 -1.28 9.73 -2.19
CA ALA A 137 -1.78 8.36 -2.19
C ALA A 137 -0.77 7.37 -1.59
N LEU A 138 0.53 7.54 -1.87
CA LEU A 138 1.60 6.75 -1.26
C LEU A 138 1.63 6.91 0.26
N GLN A 139 1.57 8.14 0.77
CA GLN A 139 1.50 8.39 2.21
C GLN A 139 0.26 7.75 2.86
N GLY A 140 -0.88 7.75 2.17
CA GLY A 140 -2.09 7.06 2.61
C GLY A 140 -1.89 5.55 2.69
N ALA A 141 -1.28 4.96 1.67
CA ALA A 141 -0.97 3.54 1.62
C ALA A 141 0.02 3.10 2.73
N GLU A 142 1.00 3.95 3.08
CA GLU A 142 1.92 3.71 4.20
C GLU A 142 1.17 3.65 5.55
N GLN A 143 0.23 4.57 5.77
CA GLN A 143 -0.58 4.54 6.99
C GLN A 143 -1.54 3.34 7.03
N ASP A 144 -2.11 2.96 5.90
CA ASP A 144 -2.97 1.77 5.79
C ASP A 144 -2.18 0.49 6.05
N LEU A 145 -0.96 0.40 5.52
CA LEU A 145 -0.07 -0.73 5.80
C LEU A 145 0.27 -0.82 7.28
N LYS A 146 0.60 0.31 7.94
CA LYS A 146 0.87 0.33 9.39
C LYS A 146 -0.31 -0.19 10.20
N LEU A 147 -1.53 0.24 9.88
CA LEU A 147 -2.74 -0.25 10.55
C LEU A 147 -2.94 -1.74 10.30
N ALA A 148 -2.81 -2.19 9.05
CA ALA A 148 -2.99 -3.59 8.68
C ALA A 148 -1.95 -4.52 9.32
N VAL A 149 -0.69 -4.05 9.49
CA VAL A 149 0.35 -4.76 10.26
C VAL A 149 -0.02 -4.82 11.73
N ALA A 150 -0.47 -3.72 12.32
CA ALA A 150 -0.91 -3.70 13.72
C ALA A 150 -2.09 -4.64 13.97
N GLU A 151 -3.05 -4.71 13.06
CA GLU A 151 -4.16 -5.67 13.15
C GLU A 151 -3.69 -7.11 13.09
N SER A 152 -2.77 -7.46 12.18
CA SER A 152 -2.22 -8.82 12.11
C SER A 152 -1.32 -9.15 13.30
N TYR A 153 -0.57 -8.18 13.84
CA TYR A 153 0.23 -8.32 15.05
C TYR A 153 -0.66 -8.65 16.27
N VAL A 154 -1.72 -7.86 16.48
CA VAL A 154 -2.69 -8.07 17.55
C VAL A 154 -3.41 -9.41 17.39
N GLU A 155 -3.71 -9.84 16.17
CA GLU A 155 -4.35 -11.13 15.93
C GLU A 155 -3.45 -12.31 16.31
N VAL A 156 -2.13 -12.24 16.09
CA VAL A 156 -1.20 -13.25 16.60
C VAL A 156 -1.21 -13.29 18.13
N LEU A 157 -1.17 -12.13 18.80
CA LEU A 157 -1.23 -12.07 20.25
C LEU A 157 -2.55 -12.65 20.77
N ARG A 158 -3.67 -12.33 20.14
CA ARG A 158 -5.00 -12.85 20.48
C ARG A 158 -5.05 -14.37 20.35
N ALA A 159 -4.58 -14.90 19.23
CA ALA A 159 -4.58 -16.33 18.97
C ALA A 159 -3.68 -17.10 19.94
N ARG A 160 -2.52 -16.55 20.32
CA ARG A 160 -1.62 -17.13 21.35
C ARG A 160 -2.28 -17.15 22.72
N ARG A 161 -2.95 -16.06 23.12
CA ARG A 161 -3.68 -16.01 24.39
C ARG A 161 -4.86 -16.99 24.42
N ALA A 162 -5.58 -17.11 23.30
CA ALA A 162 -6.66 -18.11 23.18
C ALA A 162 -6.13 -19.54 23.32
N LEU A 163 -4.98 -19.85 22.73
CA LEU A 163 -4.32 -21.15 22.90
C LEU A 163 -3.89 -21.38 24.38
N ALA A 164 -3.30 -20.39 25.02
CA ALA A 164 -2.89 -20.47 26.41
C ALA A 164 -4.09 -20.70 27.36
N VAL A 165 -5.23 -20.04 27.08
CA VAL A 165 -6.49 -20.29 27.84
C VAL A 165 -7.00 -21.70 27.59
N ALA A 166 -6.99 -22.19 26.33
CA ALA A 166 -7.41 -23.55 25.99
C ALA A 166 -6.50 -24.62 26.65
N ASP A 167 -5.17 -24.40 26.65
CA ASP A 167 -4.21 -25.27 27.34
C ASP A 167 -4.47 -25.31 28.85
N SER A 168 -4.77 -24.16 29.46
CA SER A 168 -5.12 -24.10 30.90
C SER A 168 -6.41 -24.87 31.19
N ASN A 169 -7.42 -24.76 30.33
CA ASN A 169 -8.68 -25.48 30.48
C ASN A 169 -8.50 -26.99 30.38
N VAL A 170 -7.72 -27.47 29.39
CA VAL A 170 -7.39 -28.90 29.26
C VAL A 170 -6.71 -29.42 30.54
N ARG A 171 -5.70 -28.74 31.07
CA ARG A 171 -5.02 -29.14 32.34
C ARG A 171 -5.98 -29.18 33.50
N THR A 172 -6.87 -28.22 33.64
CA THR A 172 -7.88 -28.19 34.71
C THR A 172 -8.82 -29.39 34.60
N LEU A 173 -9.32 -29.70 33.40
CA LEU A 173 -10.24 -30.82 33.20
C LEU A 173 -9.54 -32.20 33.28
N GLU A 174 -8.24 -32.29 32.94
CA GLU A 174 -7.44 -33.48 33.16
C GLU A 174 -7.30 -33.80 34.68
N ALA A 175 -6.99 -32.79 35.49
CA ALA A 175 -6.94 -32.94 36.92
C ALA A 175 -8.30 -33.35 37.51
N LEU A 176 -9.37 -32.67 37.10
CA LEU A 176 -10.74 -33.00 37.52
C LEU A 176 -11.16 -34.43 37.12
N THR A 177 -10.78 -34.87 35.90
CA THR A 177 -11.06 -36.26 35.45
C THR A 177 -10.34 -37.28 36.32
N GLY A 178 -9.11 -36.98 36.76
CA GLY A 178 -8.37 -37.82 37.70
C GLY A 178 -9.05 -37.91 39.08
N ASP A 179 -9.47 -36.75 39.62
CA ASP A 179 -10.14 -36.68 40.91
C ASP A 179 -11.48 -37.43 40.91
N VAL A 180 -12.33 -37.22 39.92
CA VAL A 180 -13.63 -37.90 39.77
C VAL A 180 -13.44 -39.38 39.47
N GLY A 181 -12.40 -39.76 38.71
CA GLY A 181 -12.03 -41.15 38.49
C GLY A 181 -11.69 -41.89 39.83
N ALA A 182 -10.87 -41.27 40.69
CA ALA A 182 -10.54 -41.81 41.99
C ALA A 182 -11.76 -41.90 42.95
N MET A 183 -12.70 -40.95 42.85
CA MET A 183 -13.98 -40.99 43.57
C MET A 183 -14.88 -42.12 43.06
N TYR A 184 -14.97 -42.35 41.77
CA TYR A 184 -15.73 -43.45 41.18
C TYR A 184 -15.18 -44.81 41.56
N GLU A 185 -13.87 -45.01 41.55
CA GLU A 185 -13.22 -46.26 42.04
C GLU A 185 -13.53 -46.57 43.49
N ARG A 186 -13.80 -45.56 44.32
CA ARG A 186 -14.22 -45.66 45.68
C ARG A 186 -15.73 -45.72 45.91
N GLU A 187 -16.50 -45.80 44.81
CA GLU A 187 -17.98 -45.80 44.78
C GLU A 187 -18.63 -44.54 45.39
N LEU A 188 -17.87 -43.41 45.42
CA LEU A 188 -18.34 -42.15 46.00
C LEU A 188 -19.19 -41.32 45.02
N VAL A 189 -19.03 -41.58 43.73
CA VAL A 189 -19.79 -40.88 42.67
C VAL A 189 -20.30 -41.91 41.64
N PRO A 190 -21.44 -41.66 40.99
CA PRO A 190 -21.98 -42.54 39.96
C PRO A 190 -21.21 -42.39 38.62
N LYS A 191 -21.28 -43.43 37.78
CA LYS A 191 -20.55 -43.50 36.49
C LYS A 191 -20.88 -42.36 35.55
N ASN A 192 -22.11 -41.82 35.57
CA ASN A 192 -22.51 -40.69 34.71
C ASN A 192 -21.73 -39.41 35.02
N GLU A 193 -21.29 -39.17 36.24
CA GLU A 193 -20.41 -38.05 36.60
C GLU A 193 -19.02 -38.20 35.97
N LEU A 194 -18.39 -39.37 36.05
CA LEU A 194 -17.14 -39.64 35.36
C LEU A 194 -17.25 -39.44 33.84
N LEU A 195 -18.30 -39.97 33.23
CA LEU A 195 -18.53 -39.83 31.80
C LEU A 195 -18.74 -38.34 31.37
N ALA A 196 -19.43 -37.55 32.18
CA ALA A 196 -19.65 -36.14 31.90
C ALA A 196 -18.33 -35.32 31.92
N VAL A 197 -17.40 -35.56 32.84
CA VAL A 197 -16.09 -34.91 32.83
C VAL A 197 -15.24 -35.38 31.67
N GLN A 198 -15.28 -36.66 31.31
CA GLN A 198 -14.57 -37.18 30.15
C GLN A 198 -15.04 -36.52 28.84
N VAL A 199 -16.35 -36.29 28.68
CA VAL A 199 -16.91 -35.55 27.54
C VAL A 199 -16.42 -34.09 27.56
N ALA A 200 -16.49 -33.41 28.68
CA ALA A 200 -15.98 -32.04 28.83
C ALA A 200 -14.46 -31.93 28.50
N LEU A 201 -13.67 -32.91 28.92
CA LEU A 201 -12.26 -32.98 28.59
C LEU A 201 -12.03 -33.19 27.08
N ALA A 202 -12.83 -34.05 26.44
CA ALA A 202 -12.76 -34.27 25.00
C ALA A 202 -13.08 -32.99 24.20
N ASP A 203 -14.10 -32.24 24.64
CA ASP A 203 -14.45 -30.94 24.03
C ASP A 203 -13.35 -29.89 24.23
N ALA A 204 -12.75 -29.83 25.45
CA ALA A 204 -11.63 -28.94 25.70
C ALA A 204 -10.41 -29.26 24.83
N ARG A 205 -10.09 -30.54 24.65
CA ARG A 205 -9.02 -30.97 23.72
C ARG A 205 -9.30 -30.59 22.27
N GLN A 206 -10.53 -30.70 21.79
CA GLN A 206 -10.93 -30.23 20.45
C GLN A 206 -10.76 -28.70 20.33
N ASN A 207 -11.18 -27.95 21.34
CA ASN A 207 -11.05 -26.50 21.36
C ASN A 207 -9.57 -26.08 21.36
N ARG A 208 -8.71 -26.77 22.09
CA ARG A 208 -7.26 -26.60 22.08
C ARG A 208 -6.66 -26.81 20.68
N LEU A 209 -7.07 -27.86 19.95
CA LEU A 209 -6.62 -28.12 18.57
C LEU A 209 -7.04 -26.99 17.64
N ARG A 210 -8.27 -26.49 17.76
CA ARG A 210 -8.75 -25.34 16.98
C ARG A 210 -7.95 -24.07 17.28
N ALA A 211 -7.67 -23.82 18.56
CA ALA A 211 -6.88 -22.67 19.00
C ALA A 211 -5.43 -22.75 18.50
N ALA A 212 -4.81 -23.92 18.53
CA ALA A 212 -3.47 -24.15 17.99
C ALA A 212 -3.41 -23.86 16.48
N ASN A 213 -4.35 -24.43 15.71
CA ASN A 213 -4.45 -24.15 14.26
C ASN A 213 -4.70 -22.67 14.00
N GLY A 214 -5.55 -22.01 14.79
CA GLY A 214 -5.79 -20.56 14.70
C GLY A 214 -4.52 -19.74 14.94
N ALA A 215 -3.68 -20.12 15.89
CA ALA A 215 -2.42 -19.46 16.18
C ALA A 215 -1.40 -19.62 15.03
N GLU A 216 -1.32 -20.78 14.41
CA GLU A 216 -0.47 -21.02 13.22
C GLU A 216 -0.93 -20.19 12.03
N ILE A 217 -2.25 -20.13 11.76
CA ILE A 217 -2.81 -19.33 10.65
C ILE A 217 -2.56 -17.83 10.90
N ALA A 218 -2.79 -17.33 12.10
CA ALA A 218 -2.53 -15.93 12.44
C ALA A 218 -1.04 -15.58 12.27
N GLN A 219 -0.14 -16.46 12.71
CA GLN A 219 1.31 -16.31 12.53
C GLN A 219 1.70 -16.27 11.05
N ALA A 220 1.17 -17.19 10.25
CA ALA A 220 1.44 -17.23 8.80
C ALA A 220 0.90 -15.98 8.09
N ALA A 221 -0.29 -15.49 8.45
CA ALA A 221 -0.85 -14.26 7.90
C ALA A 221 -0.02 -13.01 8.25
N TYR A 222 0.49 -12.94 9.48
CA TYR A 222 1.42 -11.90 9.91
C TYR A 222 2.74 -11.96 9.14
N ASN A 223 3.38 -13.13 9.05
CA ASN A 223 4.62 -13.32 8.30
C ASN A 223 4.48 -12.92 6.83
N ARG A 224 3.36 -13.30 6.19
CA ARG A 224 3.06 -12.90 4.81
C ARG A 224 3.08 -11.38 4.63
N ARG A 225 2.56 -10.60 5.59
CA ARG A 225 2.58 -9.13 5.51
C ARG A 225 3.97 -8.54 5.64
N LEU A 226 4.85 -9.22 6.36
CA LEU A 226 6.24 -8.80 6.51
C LEU A 226 7.14 -9.28 5.36
N GLY A 227 6.61 -10.06 4.41
CA GLY A 227 7.40 -10.69 3.36
C GLY A 227 8.33 -11.80 3.86
N GLU A 228 8.02 -12.36 5.04
CA GLU A 228 8.80 -13.42 5.68
C GLU A 228 8.24 -14.81 5.35
N PRO A 229 9.03 -15.89 5.50
CA PRO A 229 8.54 -17.26 5.36
C PRO A 229 7.34 -17.53 6.27
N LEU A 230 6.31 -18.23 5.75
CA LEU A 230 5.04 -18.41 6.46
C LEU A 230 5.18 -19.20 7.77
N ASP A 231 6.16 -20.07 7.85
CA ASP A 231 6.49 -20.95 9.00
C ASP A 231 7.45 -20.32 10.02
N ARG A 232 7.92 -19.08 9.76
CA ARG A 232 8.77 -18.35 10.71
C ARG A 232 8.04 -18.18 12.05
N VAL A 233 8.68 -18.60 13.13
CA VAL A 233 8.21 -18.31 14.50
C VAL A 233 8.69 -16.91 14.87
N ALA A 234 7.77 -15.95 14.96
CA ALA A 234 8.08 -14.61 15.47
C ALA A 234 7.88 -14.60 16.99
N ASP A 235 8.84 -14.06 17.72
CA ASP A 235 8.66 -13.75 19.15
C ASP A 235 8.20 -12.30 19.25
N LEU A 236 6.91 -12.08 19.57
CA LEU A 236 6.29 -10.76 19.59
C LEU A 236 6.24 -10.22 21.02
N GLU A 237 6.53 -8.93 21.16
CA GLU A 237 6.30 -8.22 22.42
C GLU A 237 4.79 -8.13 22.70
N GLU A 238 4.37 -8.48 23.92
CA GLU A 238 2.94 -8.45 24.30
C GLU A 238 2.39 -7.02 24.45
N HIS A 239 3.28 -6.05 24.61
CA HIS A 239 2.91 -4.64 24.72
C HIS A 239 2.73 -4.01 23.35
N VAL A 240 1.51 -3.54 23.06
CA VAL A 240 1.22 -2.74 21.88
C VAL A 240 1.45 -1.26 22.23
N PRO A 241 2.37 -0.54 21.57
CA PRO A 241 2.67 0.84 21.91
C PRO A 241 1.47 1.75 21.71
N GLU A 242 1.30 2.69 22.62
CA GLU A 242 0.27 3.71 22.46
C GLU A 242 0.70 4.72 21.38
N PRO A 243 -0.22 5.12 20.48
CA PRO A 243 0.04 6.19 19.53
C PRO A 243 0.27 7.51 20.26
N GLN A 244 0.82 8.52 19.53
CA GLN A 244 0.98 9.86 20.06
C GLN A 244 -0.32 10.37 20.69
N SER A 245 -0.20 11.14 21.77
CA SER A 245 -1.35 11.75 22.45
C SER A 245 -2.22 12.56 21.48
N LEU A 246 -3.46 12.17 21.37
CA LEU A 246 -4.48 12.83 20.54
C LEU A 246 -5.38 13.70 21.41
N PRO A 247 -6.00 14.75 20.86
CA PRO A 247 -7.04 15.50 21.56
C PRO A 247 -8.17 14.59 22.05
N SER A 248 -8.75 14.89 23.21
CA SER A 248 -9.89 14.13 23.73
C SER A 248 -11.21 14.56 23.11
N GLU A 249 -11.30 15.80 22.60
CA GLU A 249 -12.51 16.39 22.06
C GLU A 249 -12.75 15.94 20.61
N LEU A 250 -13.96 15.44 20.33
CA LEU A 250 -14.34 14.95 19.00
C LEU A 250 -14.21 16.02 17.91
N ALA A 251 -14.59 17.27 18.20
CA ALA A 251 -14.52 18.35 17.21
C ALA A 251 -13.07 18.61 16.76
N ALA A 252 -12.11 18.61 17.69
CA ALA A 252 -10.70 18.76 17.40
C ALA A 252 -10.15 17.58 16.58
N LEU A 253 -10.58 16.35 16.88
CA LEU A 253 -10.21 15.16 16.12
C LEU A 253 -10.72 15.19 14.67
N VAL A 254 -11.98 15.61 14.46
CA VAL A 254 -12.56 15.76 13.12
C VAL A 254 -11.80 16.83 12.34
N GLN A 255 -11.49 17.97 12.95
CA GLN A 255 -10.68 19.01 12.31
C GLN A 255 -9.28 18.52 11.95
N LEU A 256 -8.65 17.74 12.82
CA LEU A 256 -7.35 17.15 12.58
C LEU A 256 -7.40 16.18 11.40
N GLY A 257 -8.40 15.30 11.34
CA GLY A 257 -8.64 14.39 10.24
C GLY A 257 -8.85 15.10 8.90
N SER A 258 -9.71 16.10 8.87
CA SER A 258 -9.95 16.93 7.66
C SER A 258 -8.67 17.64 7.16
N GLY A 259 -7.71 17.93 8.05
CA GLY A 259 -6.45 18.57 7.68
C GLY A 259 -5.34 17.61 7.28
N ARG A 260 -5.30 16.39 7.83
CA ARG A 260 -4.17 15.45 7.69
C ARG A 260 -4.43 14.26 6.78
N ARG A 261 -5.69 13.95 6.48
CA ARG A 261 -6.01 12.79 5.62
C ARG A 261 -5.54 13.02 4.19
N THR A 262 -4.68 12.16 3.75
CA THR A 262 -3.97 12.26 2.46
C THR A 262 -4.92 12.04 1.27
N GLU A 263 -6.02 11.33 1.46
CA GLU A 263 -7.06 11.14 0.45
C GLU A 263 -7.69 12.47 0.01
N LEU A 264 -7.88 13.41 0.94
CA LEU A 264 -8.38 14.74 0.61
C LEU A 264 -7.37 15.57 -0.17
N ALA A 265 -6.08 15.41 0.13
CA ALA A 265 -5.00 16.02 -0.62
C ALA A 265 -4.93 15.47 -2.04
N ALA A 266 -5.02 14.15 -2.22
CA ALA A 266 -5.02 13.50 -3.52
C ALA A 266 -6.18 13.98 -4.40
N LEU A 267 -7.41 14.05 -3.88
CA LEU A 267 -8.60 14.54 -4.59
C LEU A 267 -8.48 16.04 -4.95
N ARG A 268 -7.88 16.86 -4.09
CA ARG A 268 -7.61 18.27 -4.40
C ARG A 268 -6.63 18.41 -5.55
N GLU A 269 -5.56 17.64 -5.55
CA GLU A 269 -4.59 17.65 -6.64
C GLU A 269 -5.19 17.10 -7.94
N GLN A 270 -6.07 16.11 -7.88
CA GLN A 270 -6.81 15.61 -9.03
C GLN A 270 -7.72 16.68 -9.63
N ALA A 271 -8.46 17.44 -8.82
CA ALA A 271 -9.26 18.57 -9.28
C ALA A 271 -8.39 19.64 -9.93
N THR A 272 -7.22 19.95 -9.35
CA THR A 272 -6.23 20.88 -9.91
C THR A 272 -5.75 20.41 -11.28
N ALA A 273 -5.41 19.14 -11.41
CA ALA A 273 -4.97 18.55 -12.69
C ALA A 273 -6.04 18.69 -13.78
N TYR A 274 -7.31 18.40 -13.49
CA TYR A 274 -8.40 18.59 -14.45
C TYR A 274 -8.59 20.06 -14.84
N GLY A 275 -8.44 21.00 -13.91
CA GLY A 275 -8.49 22.43 -14.21
C GLY A 275 -7.39 22.87 -15.17
N GLN A 276 -6.17 22.33 -15.00
CA GLN A 276 -5.06 22.60 -15.93
C GLN A 276 -5.29 21.93 -17.30
N LEU A 277 -5.80 20.71 -17.33
CA LEU A 277 -6.16 20.03 -18.59
C LEU A 277 -7.25 20.78 -19.36
N ALA A 278 -8.21 21.41 -18.68
CA ALA A 278 -9.18 22.29 -19.34
C ALA A 278 -8.50 23.48 -20.03
N ARG A 279 -7.42 24.04 -19.45
CA ARG A 279 -6.61 25.09 -20.08
C ARG A 279 -5.83 24.57 -21.27
N VAL A 280 -5.26 23.36 -21.17
CA VAL A 280 -4.60 22.67 -22.30
C VAL A 280 -5.56 22.57 -23.50
N GLU A 281 -6.80 22.12 -23.28
CA GLU A 281 -7.78 22.01 -24.35
C GLU A 281 -8.17 23.36 -24.95
N ARG A 282 -8.33 24.40 -24.10
CA ARG A 282 -8.62 25.78 -24.60
C ARG A 282 -7.47 26.37 -25.41
N SER A 283 -6.23 25.97 -25.12
CA SER A 283 -5.07 26.50 -25.86
C SER A 283 -4.95 25.98 -27.29
N ARG A 284 -5.70 24.94 -27.68
CA ARG A 284 -5.67 24.35 -29.00
C ARG A 284 -6.14 25.32 -30.12
N VAL A 285 -7.02 26.27 -29.76
CA VAL A 285 -7.50 27.30 -30.70
C VAL A 285 -6.70 28.60 -30.60
N LEU A 286 -5.59 28.61 -29.86
CA LEU A 286 -4.66 29.73 -29.80
C LEU A 286 -3.48 29.50 -30.77
N PRO A 287 -2.85 30.57 -31.31
CA PRO A 287 -1.67 30.42 -32.14
C PRO A 287 -0.57 29.63 -31.44
N GLN A 288 0.11 28.77 -32.19
CA GLN A 288 1.33 28.07 -31.76
C GLN A 288 2.49 28.61 -32.59
N VAL A 289 3.54 29.07 -31.93
CA VAL A 289 4.73 29.63 -32.62
C VAL A 289 5.93 28.77 -32.25
N SER A 290 6.65 28.30 -33.26
CA SER A 290 7.89 27.56 -33.11
C SER A 290 8.98 28.13 -34.00
N VAL A 291 10.22 27.99 -33.60
CA VAL A 291 11.41 28.18 -34.42
C VAL A 291 11.94 26.82 -34.80
N SER A 292 12.25 26.62 -36.06
CA SER A 292 12.93 25.42 -36.53
C SER A 292 14.14 25.77 -37.36
N GLY A 293 15.17 24.94 -37.25
CA GLY A 293 16.35 24.99 -38.12
C GLY A 293 16.73 23.58 -38.50
N GLY A 294 17.16 23.37 -39.72
CA GLY A 294 17.46 22.01 -40.17
C GLY A 294 18.42 21.98 -41.34
N TYR A 295 18.94 20.79 -41.58
CA TYR A 295 19.74 20.44 -42.72
C TYR A 295 18.99 19.36 -43.49
N ASN A 296 18.83 19.59 -44.80
CA ASN A 296 18.07 18.74 -45.68
C ASN A 296 18.95 18.22 -46.81
N TYR A 297 18.80 16.94 -47.13
CA TYR A 297 19.31 16.30 -48.31
C TYR A 297 18.11 15.86 -49.16
N LEU A 298 18.12 16.25 -50.43
CA LEU A 298 17.13 15.85 -51.40
C LEU A 298 17.83 15.49 -52.72
N GLU A 299 17.87 14.24 -53.07
CA GLU A 299 18.37 13.77 -54.34
C GLU A 299 17.48 14.32 -55.48
N ASN A 300 18.07 15.10 -56.38
CA ASN A 300 17.35 15.70 -57.50
C ASN A 300 18.34 16.17 -58.54
N GLN A 301 17.85 16.55 -59.72
CA GLN A 301 18.66 17.06 -60.86
C GLN A 301 18.52 18.56 -61.09
N PHE A 302 17.78 19.29 -60.28
CA PHE A 302 17.44 20.70 -60.53
C PHE A 302 18.12 21.67 -59.57
N LEU A 303 18.53 21.19 -58.41
CA LEU A 303 19.28 22.01 -57.47
C LEU A 303 20.77 21.78 -57.72
N ASP A 304 21.54 22.86 -57.78
CA ASP A 304 23.01 22.77 -57.87
C ASP A 304 23.58 22.05 -56.66
N ASP A 305 22.99 22.32 -55.48
CA ASP A 305 23.32 21.62 -54.23
C ASP A 305 22.12 20.78 -53.79
N GLN A 306 22.34 19.47 -53.60
CA GLN A 306 21.34 18.56 -53.06
C GLN A 306 21.18 18.69 -51.52
N GLU A 307 22.10 19.43 -50.93
CA GLU A 307 22.18 19.66 -49.48
C GLU A 307 21.99 21.15 -49.17
N PHE A 308 21.08 21.44 -48.25
CA PHE A 308 20.85 22.84 -47.86
C PHE A 308 20.38 22.95 -46.40
N ALA A 309 20.85 24.02 -45.74
CA ALA A 309 20.37 24.40 -44.41
C ALA A 309 19.17 25.35 -44.55
N MET A 310 18.20 25.21 -43.67
CA MET A 310 17.08 26.14 -43.56
C MET A 310 16.80 26.49 -42.08
N ALA A 311 16.36 27.71 -41.86
CA ALA A 311 15.83 28.15 -40.57
C ALA A 311 14.55 28.97 -40.79
N GLY A 312 13.61 28.83 -39.89
CA GLY A 312 12.33 29.51 -40.05
C GLY A 312 11.55 29.64 -38.75
N VAL A 313 10.58 30.54 -38.78
CA VAL A 313 9.57 30.66 -37.71
C VAL A 313 8.24 30.19 -38.28
N GLY A 314 7.67 29.16 -37.64
CA GLY A 314 6.38 28.60 -37.99
C GLY A 314 5.29 29.12 -37.07
N VAL A 315 4.14 29.47 -37.64
CA VAL A 315 2.92 29.79 -36.88
C VAL A 315 1.83 28.83 -37.30
N GLN A 316 1.33 28.02 -36.35
CA GLN A 316 0.20 27.13 -36.57
C GLN A 316 -0.99 27.64 -35.77
N TRP A 317 -2.10 27.93 -36.45
CA TRP A 317 -3.29 28.44 -35.79
C TRP A 317 -4.56 27.78 -36.33
N ALA A 318 -5.21 27.00 -35.47
CA ALA A 318 -6.52 26.42 -35.79
C ALA A 318 -7.63 27.45 -35.51
N LEU A 319 -7.99 28.26 -36.52
CA LEU A 319 -9.04 29.29 -36.39
C LEU A 319 -10.42 28.70 -36.09
N PHE A 320 -10.70 27.53 -36.60
CA PHE A 320 -11.97 26.82 -36.37
C PHE A 320 -11.73 25.32 -36.32
N ASP A 321 -12.18 24.69 -35.23
CA ASP A 321 -12.05 23.25 -34.96
C ASP A 321 -13.41 22.55 -34.80
N GLY A 322 -14.50 23.14 -35.30
CA GLY A 322 -15.86 22.61 -35.07
C GLY A 322 -16.34 22.70 -33.63
N GLY A 323 -15.65 23.44 -32.77
CA GLY A 323 -15.95 23.58 -31.34
C GLY A 323 -15.41 22.43 -30.47
N GLN A 324 -14.51 21.59 -31.02
CA GLN A 324 -13.95 20.44 -30.34
C GLN A 324 -13.20 20.82 -29.04
N ALA A 325 -12.28 21.80 -29.13
CA ALA A 325 -11.51 22.28 -27.96
C ALA A 325 -12.42 22.80 -26.86
N ARG A 326 -13.47 23.55 -27.20
CA ARG A 326 -14.45 24.05 -26.23
C ARG A 326 -15.20 22.93 -25.53
N LYS A 327 -15.63 21.90 -26.28
CA LYS A 327 -16.37 20.75 -25.72
C LYS A 327 -15.46 19.89 -24.83
N ARG A 328 -14.21 19.66 -25.25
CA ARG A 328 -13.22 18.94 -24.45
C ARG A 328 -12.86 19.69 -23.17
N ALA A 329 -12.64 21.01 -23.26
CA ALA A 329 -12.42 21.83 -22.08
C ALA A 329 -13.61 21.78 -21.10
N ALA A 330 -14.85 21.84 -21.62
CA ALA A 330 -16.04 21.69 -20.79
C ALA A 330 -16.13 20.31 -20.12
N ALA A 331 -15.71 19.23 -20.79
CA ALA A 331 -15.62 17.90 -20.22
C ALA A 331 -14.61 17.86 -19.04
N MET A 332 -13.43 18.45 -19.21
CA MET A 332 -12.42 18.56 -18.16
C MET A 332 -12.92 19.38 -16.95
N GLU A 333 -13.67 20.47 -17.19
CA GLU A 333 -14.30 21.25 -16.11
C GLU A 333 -15.38 20.45 -15.37
N ARG A 334 -16.10 19.55 -16.04
CA ARG A 334 -17.04 18.63 -15.37
C ARG A 334 -16.31 17.62 -14.52
N ASN A 335 -15.20 17.04 -15.03
CA ASN A 335 -14.34 16.14 -14.26
C ASN A 335 -13.73 16.82 -13.01
N ARG A 336 -13.33 18.09 -13.13
CA ARG A 336 -12.88 18.88 -11.99
C ARG A 336 -13.97 19.00 -10.92
N ARG A 337 -15.20 19.35 -11.31
CA ARG A 337 -16.33 19.42 -10.37
C ARG A 337 -16.66 18.08 -9.77
N ALA A 338 -16.55 16.98 -10.51
CA ALA A 338 -16.75 15.64 -9.99
C ALA A 338 -15.72 15.32 -8.89
N ALA A 339 -14.43 15.63 -9.09
CA ALA A 339 -13.39 15.46 -8.09
C ALA A 339 -13.62 16.35 -6.84
N GLU A 340 -14.14 17.59 -7.01
CA GLU A 340 -14.52 18.46 -5.90
C GLU A 340 -15.69 17.90 -5.08
N GLN A 341 -16.68 17.29 -5.73
CA GLN A 341 -17.80 16.61 -5.04
C GLN A 341 -17.33 15.33 -4.35
N GLN A 342 -16.46 14.55 -4.98
CA GLN A 342 -15.84 13.38 -4.35
C GLN A 342 -15.03 13.77 -3.10
N ARG A 343 -14.33 14.91 -3.15
CA ARG A 343 -13.62 15.43 -1.99
C ARG A 343 -14.58 15.79 -0.86
N ALA A 344 -15.70 16.46 -1.14
CA ALA A 344 -16.70 16.81 -0.14
C ALA A 344 -17.36 15.57 0.49
N ASP A 345 -17.64 14.54 -0.31
CA ASP A 345 -18.12 13.25 0.17
C ASP A 345 -17.10 12.56 1.07
N ALA A 346 -15.83 12.48 0.63
CA ALA A 346 -14.72 11.93 1.41
C ALA A 346 -14.52 12.67 2.75
N GLU A 347 -14.68 13.99 2.78
CA GLU A 347 -14.59 14.80 4.00
C GLU A 347 -15.69 14.44 5.00
N SER A 348 -16.91 14.22 4.52
CA SER A 348 -18.05 13.73 5.31
C SER A 348 -17.78 12.30 5.84
N LEU A 349 -17.27 11.41 4.99
CA LEU A 349 -16.93 10.04 5.38
C LEU A 349 -15.81 10.00 6.43
N ILE A 350 -14.80 10.84 6.30
CA ILE A 350 -13.71 10.98 7.27
C ILE A 350 -14.25 11.43 8.62
N ALA A 351 -15.15 12.42 8.65
CA ALA A 351 -15.79 12.85 9.89
C ALA A 351 -16.56 11.70 10.57
N LEU A 352 -17.25 10.87 9.81
CA LEU A 352 -17.93 9.68 10.32
C LEU A 352 -16.92 8.65 10.86
N GLN A 353 -15.85 8.35 10.11
CA GLN A 353 -14.79 7.41 10.53
C GLN A 353 -14.11 7.84 11.83
N VAL A 354 -13.81 9.14 11.96
CA VAL A 354 -13.21 9.70 13.18
C VAL A 354 -14.18 9.54 14.35
N ARG A 355 -15.47 9.82 14.17
CA ARG A 355 -16.49 9.62 15.20
C ARG A 355 -16.63 8.17 15.62
N GLN A 356 -16.65 7.24 14.66
CA GLN A 356 -16.71 5.80 14.93
C GLN A 356 -15.48 5.32 15.71
N ALA A 357 -14.28 5.75 15.31
CA ALA A 357 -13.04 5.39 15.99
C ALA A 357 -12.96 5.97 17.40
N TRP A 358 -13.42 7.21 17.59
CA TRP A 358 -13.49 7.87 18.91
C TRP A 358 -14.45 7.15 19.87
N LEU A 359 -15.65 6.80 19.40
CA LEU A 359 -16.61 5.99 20.18
C LEU A 359 -16.05 4.60 20.49
N GLY A 360 -15.31 4.00 19.53
CA GLY A 360 -14.65 2.71 19.70
C GLY A 360 -13.57 2.71 20.81
N VAL A 361 -12.83 3.82 20.95
CA VAL A 361 -11.85 3.97 22.04
C VAL A 361 -12.53 4.04 23.40
N ASP A 362 -13.61 4.81 23.54
CA ASP A 362 -14.37 4.93 24.77
C ASP A 362 -15.03 3.59 25.17
N GLU A 363 -15.67 2.92 24.21
CA GLU A 363 -16.29 1.60 24.41
C GLU A 363 -15.25 0.56 24.82
N ALA A 364 -14.12 0.48 24.09
CA ALA A 364 -13.08 -0.50 24.39
C ALA A 364 -12.46 -0.27 25.78
N GLY A 365 -12.25 0.99 26.18
CA GLY A 365 -11.78 1.32 27.54
C GLY A 365 -12.73 0.86 28.62
N LYS A 366 -14.03 1.06 28.46
CA LYS A 366 -15.07 0.59 29.41
C LYS A 366 -15.12 -0.95 29.46
N ARG A 367 -14.98 -1.61 28.30
CA ARG A 367 -14.94 -3.09 28.24
C ARG A 367 -13.76 -3.69 29.01
N VAL A 368 -12.60 -3.06 28.99
CA VAL A 368 -11.45 -3.52 29.80
C VAL A 368 -11.81 -3.57 31.29
N GLN A 369 -12.44 -2.50 31.81
CA GLN A 369 -12.83 -2.45 33.21
C GLN A 369 -13.88 -3.52 33.56
N VAL A 370 -14.98 -3.59 32.80
CA VAL A 370 -16.06 -4.57 33.02
C VAL A 370 -15.55 -6.01 32.93
N SER A 371 -14.64 -6.28 31.99
CA SER A 371 -14.09 -7.64 31.83
C SER A 371 -13.09 -8.01 32.93
N ALA A 372 -12.40 -7.03 33.53
CA ALA A 372 -11.53 -7.26 34.68
C ALA A 372 -12.34 -7.70 35.90
N ASP A 373 -13.43 -6.99 36.24
CA ASP A 373 -14.34 -7.33 37.33
C ASP A 373 -15.00 -8.70 37.11
N ALA A 374 -15.37 -9.01 35.84
CA ALA A 374 -15.93 -10.33 35.52
C ALA A 374 -14.94 -11.51 35.74
N VAL A 375 -13.64 -11.29 35.48
CA VAL A 375 -12.62 -12.32 35.75
C VAL A 375 -12.51 -12.60 37.24
N GLU A 376 -12.45 -11.54 38.09
CA GLU A 376 -12.39 -11.69 39.52
C GLU A 376 -13.60 -12.48 40.07
N GLN A 377 -14.82 -12.12 39.63
CA GLN A 377 -16.06 -12.81 40.00
C GLN A 377 -16.08 -14.27 39.54
N ALA A 378 -15.62 -14.55 38.31
CA ALA A 378 -15.62 -15.90 37.77
C ALA A 378 -14.57 -16.81 38.47
N GLU A 379 -13.41 -16.26 38.84
CA GLU A 379 -12.39 -17.01 39.61
C GLU A 379 -12.87 -17.35 41.02
N GLU A 380 -13.52 -16.41 41.71
CA GLU A 380 -14.09 -16.65 43.02
C GLU A 380 -15.26 -17.65 42.96
N ASN A 381 -16.14 -17.54 41.96
CA ASN A 381 -17.22 -18.50 41.75
C ASN A 381 -16.66 -19.95 41.56
N LEU A 382 -15.60 -20.07 40.75
CA LEU A 382 -14.96 -21.39 40.57
C LEU A 382 -14.33 -21.91 41.84
N ARG A 383 -13.68 -21.07 42.65
CA ARG A 383 -13.12 -21.44 43.95
C ARG A 383 -14.19 -22.00 44.87
N ILE A 384 -15.32 -21.30 45.02
CA ILE A 384 -16.47 -21.72 45.81
C ILE A 384 -17.07 -23.04 45.30
N ALA A 385 -17.26 -23.14 43.97
CA ALA A 385 -17.82 -24.34 43.35
C ALA A 385 -16.93 -25.58 43.60
N ARG A 386 -15.60 -25.44 43.55
CA ARG A 386 -14.64 -26.52 43.88
C ARG A 386 -14.72 -26.95 45.32
N GLU A 387 -14.76 -26.02 46.28
CA GLU A 387 -14.86 -26.29 47.68
C GLU A 387 -16.15 -27.03 48.04
N ARG A 388 -17.28 -26.54 47.48
CA ARG A 388 -18.58 -27.19 47.71
C ARG A 388 -18.66 -28.59 47.09
N TYR A 389 -18.12 -28.79 45.88
CA TYR A 389 -18.07 -30.10 45.25
C TYR A 389 -17.20 -31.08 46.06
N GLY A 390 -16.00 -30.65 46.47
CA GLY A 390 -15.12 -31.46 47.31
C GLY A 390 -15.69 -31.83 48.67
N ALA A 391 -16.58 -30.98 49.23
CA ALA A 391 -17.31 -31.26 50.50
C ALA A 391 -18.62 -32.09 50.30
N GLY A 392 -18.95 -32.47 49.05
CA GLY A 392 -20.21 -33.16 48.71
C GLY A 392 -21.47 -32.31 48.81
N LEU A 393 -21.32 -30.96 48.84
CA LEU A 393 -22.40 -29.98 49.01
C LEU A 393 -22.77 -29.30 47.65
N GLY A 394 -22.03 -29.59 46.58
CA GLY A 394 -22.25 -29.07 45.23
C GLY A 394 -22.36 -30.18 44.21
N THR A 395 -22.89 -29.86 43.03
CA THR A 395 -22.97 -30.79 41.90
C THR A 395 -21.80 -30.58 40.94
N GLN A 396 -21.41 -31.61 40.25
CA GLN A 396 -20.41 -31.54 39.17
C GLN A 396 -20.80 -30.56 38.06
N THR A 397 -22.08 -30.48 37.74
CA THR A 397 -22.59 -29.51 36.72
C THR A 397 -22.26 -28.07 37.13
N GLN A 398 -22.47 -27.70 38.41
CA GLN A 398 -22.12 -26.39 38.93
C GLN A 398 -20.61 -26.09 38.81
N LEU A 399 -19.76 -27.12 39.06
CA LEU A 399 -18.33 -26.97 38.89
C LEU A 399 -17.90 -26.77 37.44
N LEU A 400 -18.46 -27.53 36.50
CA LEU A 400 -18.18 -27.40 35.08
C LEU A 400 -18.70 -26.06 34.50
N GLU A 401 -19.87 -25.60 34.99
CA GLU A 401 -20.39 -24.27 34.63
C GLU A 401 -19.46 -23.15 35.12
N ALA A 402 -19.00 -23.22 36.38
CA ALA A 402 -18.07 -22.24 36.94
C ALA A 402 -16.73 -22.20 36.16
N GLU A 403 -16.21 -23.36 35.76
CA GLU A 403 -15.00 -23.43 34.92
C GLU A 403 -15.23 -22.81 33.55
N THR A 404 -16.38 -23.06 32.92
CA THR A 404 -16.77 -22.46 31.65
C THR A 404 -16.83 -20.92 31.73
N LEU A 405 -17.46 -20.40 32.78
CA LEU A 405 -17.55 -18.94 33.02
C LEU A 405 -16.16 -18.34 33.24
N ARG A 406 -15.25 -18.99 33.96
CA ARG A 406 -13.88 -18.53 34.13
C ARG A 406 -13.12 -18.46 32.81
N VAL A 407 -13.20 -19.51 31.97
CA VAL A 407 -12.56 -19.53 30.64
C VAL A 407 -13.09 -18.39 29.76
N GLN A 408 -14.42 -18.19 29.77
CA GLN A 408 -15.05 -17.13 28.99
C GLN A 408 -14.65 -15.73 29.49
N ALA A 409 -14.65 -15.51 30.81
CA ALA A 409 -14.26 -14.23 31.39
C ALA A 409 -12.80 -13.86 31.06
N ARG A 410 -11.86 -14.81 31.20
CA ARG A 410 -10.45 -14.59 30.83
C ARG A 410 -10.29 -14.29 29.37
N SER A 411 -10.93 -15.04 28.46
CA SER A 411 -10.89 -14.79 27.03
C SER A 411 -11.43 -13.41 26.69
N ASN A 412 -12.55 -13.01 27.30
CA ASN A 412 -13.15 -11.69 27.09
C ASN A 412 -12.22 -10.57 27.55
N ARG A 413 -11.53 -10.72 28.70
CA ARG A 413 -10.58 -9.72 29.20
C ARG A 413 -9.37 -9.58 28.26
N ASP A 414 -8.77 -10.70 27.84
CA ASP A 414 -7.61 -10.70 26.94
C ASP A 414 -7.95 -10.00 25.62
N ASN A 415 -9.13 -10.31 25.07
CA ASN A 415 -9.63 -9.63 23.87
C ASN A 415 -9.89 -8.14 24.12
N ALA A 416 -10.50 -7.76 25.25
CA ALA A 416 -10.78 -6.36 25.56
C ALA A 416 -9.51 -5.50 25.64
N VAL A 417 -8.44 -6.01 26.24
CA VAL A 417 -7.15 -5.31 26.35
C VAL A 417 -6.54 -5.08 24.95
N LEU A 418 -6.54 -6.10 24.10
CA LEU A 418 -6.02 -6.02 22.74
C LEU A 418 -6.88 -5.11 21.85
N ASP A 419 -8.22 -5.19 22.00
CA ASP A 419 -9.16 -4.33 21.27
C ASP A 419 -8.97 -2.85 21.66
N ALA A 420 -8.71 -2.55 22.94
CA ALA A 420 -8.46 -1.18 23.40
C ALA A 420 -7.16 -0.61 22.80
N ALA A 421 -6.10 -1.41 22.70
CA ALA A 421 -4.87 -0.98 22.04
C ALA A 421 -5.09 -0.73 20.53
N LEU A 422 -5.80 -1.63 19.85
CA LEU A 422 -6.10 -1.51 18.43
C LEU A 422 -7.04 -0.34 18.12
N ALA A 423 -8.04 -0.07 18.99
CA ALA A 423 -8.95 1.06 18.86
C ALA A 423 -8.21 2.41 18.83
N ARG A 424 -7.17 2.57 19.67
CA ARG A 424 -6.31 3.77 19.67
C ARG A 424 -5.53 3.93 18.36
N LEU A 425 -4.99 2.85 17.80
CA LEU A 425 -4.30 2.87 16.51
C LEU A 425 -5.26 3.18 15.36
N ARG A 426 -6.48 2.65 15.39
CA ARG A 426 -7.55 2.97 14.43
C ARG A 426 -7.93 4.45 14.50
N LEU A 427 -8.02 5.02 15.70
CA LEU A 427 -8.26 6.46 15.85
C LEU A 427 -7.09 7.27 15.28
N ALA A 428 -5.85 6.88 15.54
CA ALA A 428 -4.68 7.54 14.96
C ALA A 428 -4.71 7.51 13.42
N ARG A 429 -5.07 6.37 12.80
CA ARG A 429 -5.27 6.29 11.35
C ARG A 429 -6.44 7.15 10.87
N ALA A 430 -7.56 7.15 11.60
CA ALA A 430 -8.74 7.93 11.23
C ALA A 430 -8.46 9.44 11.17
N VAL A 431 -7.59 9.95 12.03
CA VAL A 431 -7.13 11.35 12.01
C VAL A 431 -5.88 11.60 11.17
N GLY A 432 -5.31 10.58 10.53
CA GLY A 432 -4.15 10.71 9.66
C GLY A 432 -2.83 10.94 10.41
N SER A 433 -2.64 10.32 11.57
CA SER A 433 -1.44 10.48 12.43
C SER A 433 -0.74 9.15 12.77
N LEU A 434 -0.98 8.07 11.99
CA LEU A 434 -0.37 6.76 12.20
C LEU A 434 1.01 6.61 11.54
#